data_0fcc38e99def6931cdc48f00e210fdb2
#
_entry.id   0fcc38e99def6931cdc48f00e210fdb2
#
_cell.length_a   1.000
_cell.length_b   1.000
_cell.length_c   1.000
_cell.angle_alpha   90.00
_cell.angle_beta   90.00
_cell.angle_gamma   90.00
#
_symmetry.space_group_name_H-M   'P 1'
#
loop_
_entity.id
_entity.type
_entity.pdbx_description
1 polymer ?
#
loop_
_entity_poly.entity_id
_entity_poly.type
_entity_poly.pdbx_seq_one_letter_code
_entity_poly.pdbx_strand_id
1 'polypeptide(L)'
;MSTIVQPYKKGYKVFFCDDKKAGKIKHVGTVELEQTSKGMRPSEFFVRRPGTSHVQKTPTKEFITVLRANGAVMLTETLPEFQDFLRGMNIKWEKVSLCRTCLFDDRIMPLNEQTRIRCGTEFVCLDCAKRELRRELAHIKRLGKRTQLHIEELLEEYRDLDMVLAILQPESLDTKKTMFDCLEAHEQVATERIENLPLPREFVDVCGVDTLMPAQQLAVEAGLLYGKDLLVVAATASGKTFIGEMAGLKNYLEKRGRMLFLVPLVALANQKYDRFSEKYKDITQTSIMTGTSRLNLPETRAVGNRGSGGGIVVGTYEGVDNMLRKGMKLNNIGTVVIDEVQTLEDPERGHRLDGLIARLKYVAPKAQFLYLSATIGSPHILAKKLHASLVPYAERPVALERHLIFTEKEAKVPYIKKLVFE
;
A
#
# COMPACT_ATOMS: atom_id res chain seq x y z
N MET A 1 -39.53 3.42 5.88
CA MET A 1 -38.20 2.77 5.67
C MET A 1 -37.93 2.70 4.19
N SER A 2 -36.77 3.16 3.75
CA SER A 2 -36.35 3.02 2.34
C SER A 2 -35.47 1.78 2.18
N THR A 3 -35.63 1.07 1.08
CA THR A 3 -34.82 -0.11 0.78
C THR A 3 -33.98 0.18 -0.47
N ILE A 4 -32.67 -0.02 -0.37
CA ILE A 4 -31.75 0.17 -1.50
C ILE A 4 -31.04 -1.12 -1.81
N VAL A 5 -30.93 -1.45 -3.09
CA VAL A 5 -30.35 -2.70 -3.58
C VAL A 5 -29.21 -2.40 -4.54
N GLN A 6 -28.10 -3.08 -4.34
CA GLN A 6 -26.93 -3.05 -5.23
C GLN A 6 -26.43 -4.46 -5.53
N PRO A 7 -25.73 -4.67 -6.65
CA PRO A 7 -25.13 -5.98 -6.93
C PRO A 7 -24.07 -6.34 -5.90
N TYR A 8 -23.94 -7.64 -5.61
CA TYR A 8 -22.93 -8.15 -4.69
C TYR A 8 -22.54 -9.57 -5.10
N LYS A 9 -21.28 -9.89 -5.09
CA LYS A 9 -20.61 -11.16 -5.47
C LYS A 9 -21.50 -12.23 -6.15
N LYS A 10 -22.36 -12.93 -5.37
CA LYS A 10 -23.29 -13.96 -5.83
C LYS A 10 -24.74 -13.60 -5.48
N GLY A 11 -25.16 -12.36 -5.75
CA GLY A 11 -26.52 -11.94 -5.42
C GLY A 11 -26.63 -10.43 -5.25
N TYR A 12 -27.35 -9.98 -4.23
CA TYR A 12 -27.66 -8.58 -4.04
C TYR A 12 -27.47 -8.18 -2.57
N LYS A 13 -26.88 -7.02 -2.38
CA LYS A 13 -26.75 -6.39 -1.08
C LYS A 13 -27.90 -5.41 -0.89
N VAL A 14 -28.59 -5.52 0.23
CA VAL A 14 -29.79 -4.75 0.53
C VAL A 14 -29.57 -3.92 1.79
N PHE A 15 -29.80 -2.63 1.70
CA PHE A 15 -29.72 -1.71 2.82
C PHE A 15 -31.12 -1.29 3.24
N PHE A 16 -31.42 -1.46 4.53
CA PHE A 16 -32.66 -1.01 5.14
C PHE A 16 -32.39 0.26 5.94
N CYS A 17 -32.98 1.37 5.50
CA CYS A 17 -32.71 2.72 6.01
C CYS A 17 -33.86 3.26 6.85
N ASP A 18 -33.55 4.06 7.85
CA ASP A 18 -34.53 4.76 8.65
C ASP A 18 -34.83 6.14 8.06
N ASP A 19 -36.01 6.34 7.52
CA ASP A 19 -36.43 7.63 6.95
C ASP A 19 -36.47 8.75 8.01
N LYS A 20 -36.66 8.38 9.29
CA LYS A 20 -36.70 9.35 10.40
C LYS A 20 -35.29 9.82 10.83
N LYS A 21 -34.23 9.15 10.45
CA LYS A 21 -32.84 9.44 10.83
C LYS A 21 -31.92 9.69 9.62
N ALA A 22 -32.38 10.53 8.69
CA ALA A 22 -31.57 11.02 7.57
C ALA A 22 -30.69 9.91 6.90
N GLY A 23 -31.32 8.81 6.47
CA GLY A 23 -30.65 7.75 5.72
C GLY A 23 -29.72 6.86 6.51
N LYS A 24 -29.79 6.83 7.84
CA LYS A 24 -28.97 5.92 8.67
C LYS A 24 -29.34 4.46 8.39
N ILE A 25 -28.33 3.65 8.09
CA ILE A 25 -28.51 2.22 7.84
C ILE A 25 -28.89 1.52 9.16
N LYS A 26 -30.04 0.87 9.17
CA LYS A 26 -30.48 0.00 10.30
C LYS A 26 -29.95 -1.41 10.20
N HIS A 27 -30.07 -1.99 9.02
CA HIS A 27 -29.62 -3.34 8.72
C HIS A 27 -29.05 -3.42 7.33
N VAL A 28 -28.10 -4.31 7.15
CA VAL A 28 -27.55 -4.68 5.84
C VAL A 28 -27.90 -6.13 5.62
N GLY A 29 -28.58 -6.42 4.52
CA GLY A 29 -28.90 -7.78 4.10
C GLY A 29 -28.10 -8.19 2.88
N THR A 30 -27.95 -9.50 2.69
CA THR A 30 -27.56 -10.11 1.42
C THR A 30 -28.61 -11.10 1.02
N VAL A 31 -29.07 -11.05 -0.23
CA VAL A 31 -30.09 -11.95 -0.76
C VAL A 31 -29.61 -12.56 -2.06
N GLU A 32 -29.82 -13.87 -2.20
CA GLU A 32 -29.64 -14.59 -3.45
C GLU A 32 -31.03 -14.87 -4.06
N LEU A 33 -31.13 -14.74 -5.38
CA LEU A 33 -32.35 -15.06 -6.13
C LEU A 33 -32.10 -16.31 -6.97
N GLU A 34 -33.14 -17.12 -7.10
CA GLU A 34 -33.15 -18.28 -7.99
C GLU A 34 -34.38 -18.28 -8.89
N GLN A 35 -34.21 -18.82 -10.07
CA GLN A 35 -35.32 -18.99 -11.03
C GLN A 35 -36.11 -20.23 -10.66
N THR A 36 -37.40 -20.06 -10.44
CA THR A 36 -38.35 -21.16 -10.18
C THR A 36 -39.40 -21.24 -11.27
N SER A 37 -40.21 -22.29 -11.28
CA SER A 37 -41.34 -22.44 -12.20
C SER A 37 -42.41 -21.33 -12.05
N LYS A 38 -42.37 -20.57 -10.96
CA LYS A 38 -43.27 -19.45 -10.65
C LYS A 38 -42.56 -18.09 -10.70
N GLY A 39 -41.39 -17.97 -11.40
CA GLY A 39 -40.59 -16.77 -11.53
C GLY A 39 -39.43 -16.68 -10.53
N MET A 40 -38.77 -15.53 -10.49
CA MET A 40 -37.63 -15.27 -9.59
C MET A 40 -38.07 -15.23 -8.13
N ARG A 41 -37.35 -15.93 -7.25
CA ARG A 41 -37.63 -15.98 -5.81
C ARG A 41 -36.35 -15.92 -4.98
N PRO A 42 -36.40 -15.34 -3.74
CA PRO A 42 -35.25 -15.36 -2.84
C PRO A 42 -35.01 -16.79 -2.34
N SER A 43 -33.80 -17.30 -2.56
CA SER A 43 -33.33 -18.59 -2.07
C SER A 43 -32.74 -18.49 -0.68
N GLU A 44 -31.87 -17.49 -0.47
CA GLU A 44 -31.24 -17.23 0.82
C GLU A 44 -31.28 -15.74 1.18
N PHE A 45 -31.44 -15.46 2.48
CA PHE A 45 -31.43 -14.12 3.02
C PHE A 45 -30.67 -14.06 4.34
N PHE A 46 -29.66 -13.21 4.40
CA PHE A 46 -28.82 -12.99 5.57
C PHE A 46 -28.91 -11.52 5.98
N VAL A 47 -28.94 -11.25 7.28
CA VAL A 47 -29.00 -9.90 7.83
C VAL A 47 -27.88 -9.66 8.82
N ARG A 48 -27.28 -8.49 8.74
CA ARG A 48 -26.25 -8.00 9.66
C ARG A 48 -26.63 -6.61 10.18
N ARG A 49 -26.44 -6.36 11.47
CA ARG A 49 -26.53 -5.02 12.04
C ARG A 49 -25.26 -4.23 11.73
N PRO A 50 -25.34 -2.92 11.38
CA PRO A 50 -24.16 -2.07 11.21
C PRO A 50 -23.26 -2.12 12.45
N GLY A 51 -21.94 -2.13 12.21
CA GLY A 51 -20.95 -2.19 13.30
C GLY A 51 -20.75 -3.56 13.95
N THR A 52 -21.44 -4.63 13.48
CA THR A 52 -21.24 -6.00 13.99
C THR A 52 -20.73 -6.92 12.90
N SER A 53 -19.92 -7.91 13.25
CA SER A 53 -19.48 -8.98 12.34
C SER A 53 -20.48 -10.14 12.27
N HIS A 54 -21.49 -10.15 13.15
CA HIS A 54 -22.44 -11.27 13.25
C HIS A 54 -23.49 -11.20 12.15
N VAL A 55 -23.54 -12.24 11.31
CA VAL A 55 -24.50 -12.43 10.22
C VAL A 55 -25.51 -13.48 10.65
N GLN A 56 -26.80 -13.16 10.57
CA GLN A 56 -27.89 -14.07 10.92
C GLN A 56 -28.64 -14.48 9.66
N LYS A 57 -28.82 -15.80 9.44
CA LYS A 57 -29.72 -16.31 8.41
C LYS A 57 -31.15 -16.03 8.83
N THR A 58 -31.90 -15.38 7.96
CA THR A 58 -33.28 -14.93 8.22
C THR A 58 -34.22 -15.57 7.20
N PRO A 59 -35.44 -15.95 7.57
CA PRO A 59 -36.39 -16.50 6.61
C PRO A 59 -36.69 -15.54 5.45
N THR A 60 -36.70 -16.07 4.22
CA THR A 60 -36.93 -15.25 3.01
C THR A 60 -38.30 -14.59 2.98
N LYS A 61 -39.27 -15.13 3.73
CA LYS A 61 -40.59 -14.50 3.92
C LYS A 61 -40.51 -13.15 4.62
N GLU A 62 -39.59 -12.98 5.57
CA GLU A 62 -39.36 -11.68 6.26
C GLU A 62 -38.83 -10.66 5.29
N PHE A 63 -37.89 -11.03 4.42
CA PHE A 63 -37.41 -10.16 3.37
C PHE A 63 -38.52 -9.59 2.49
N ILE A 64 -39.40 -10.47 2.01
CA ILE A 64 -40.56 -10.09 1.20
C ILE A 64 -41.50 -9.17 1.98
N THR A 65 -41.76 -9.47 3.25
CA THR A 65 -42.62 -8.64 4.12
C THR A 65 -42.06 -7.24 4.29
N VAL A 66 -40.74 -7.11 4.53
CA VAL A 66 -40.08 -5.82 4.68
C VAL A 66 -40.09 -5.02 3.37
N LEU A 67 -39.85 -5.68 2.21
CA LEU A 67 -39.93 -5.00 0.91
C LEU A 67 -41.32 -4.43 0.64
N ARG A 68 -42.38 -5.19 0.95
CA ARG A 68 -43.76 -4.73 0.78
C ARG A 68 -44.14 -3.60 1.71
N ALA A 69 -43.63 -3.61 2.94
CA ALA A 69 -43.88 -2.57 3.93
C ALA A 69 -43.18 -1.23 3.61
N ASN A 70 -42.14 -1.26 2.81
CA ASN A 70 -41.27 -0.10 2.54
C ASN A 70 -41.66 0.74 1.32
N GLY A 71 -42.73 0.43 0.63
CA GLY A 71 -43.27 1.22 -0.49
C GLY A 71 -42.45 1.10 -1.78
N ALA A 72 -41.44 1.94 -1.99
CA ALA A 72 -40.58 1.89 -3.19
C ALA A 72 -39.19 1.33 -2.87
N VAL A 73 -38.65 0.52 -3.80
CA VAL A 73 -37.30 -0.02 -3.73
C VAL A 73 -36.40 0.78 -4.66
N MET A 74 -35.24 1.21 -4.18
CA MET A 74 -34.24 1.95 -4.96
C MET A 74 -33.16 1.00 -5.46
N LEU A 75 -32.86 1.02 -6.75
CA LEU A 75 -31.82 0.20 -7.37
C LEU A 75 -30.65 1.09 -7.80
N THR A 76 -29.43 0.75 -7.43
CA THR A 76 -28.25 1.55 -7.82
C THR A 76 -27.86 1.37 -9.28
N GLU A 77 -28.25 0.25 -9.87
CA GLU A 77 -27.97 -0.12 -11.26
C GLU A 77 -29.16 -0.81 -11.89
N THR A 78 -29.06 -1.11 -13.18
CA THR A 78 -30.01 -2.00 -13.86
C THR A 78 -29.73 -3.43 -13.46
N LEU A 79 -30.65 -4.05 -12.70
CA LEU A 79 -30.56 -5.39 -12.15
C LEU A 79 -31.71 -6.23 -12.70
N PRO A 80 -31.59 -6.85 -13.90
CA PRO A 80 -32.70 -7.49 -14.59
C PRO A 80 -33.43 -8.55 -13.76
N GLU A 81 -32.68 -9.48 -13.17
CA GLU A 81 -33.27 -10.56 -12.35
C GLU A 81 -33.98 -10.04 -11.10
N PHE A 82 -33.41 -9.00 -10.46
CA PHE A 82 -34.03 -8.39 -9.28
C PHE A 82 -35.27 -7.56 -9.68
N GLN A 83 -35.23 -6.91 -10.84
CA GLN A 83 -36.39 -6.19 -11.39
C GLN A 83 -37.54 -7.16 -11.74
N ASP A 84 -37.24 -8.34 -12.29
CA ASP A 84 -38.21 -9.36 -12.58
C ASP A 84 -38.83 -9.94 -11.28
N PHE A 85 -38.03 -10.13 -10.26
CA PHE A 85 -38.50 -10.46 -8.92
C PHE A 85 -39.47 -9.40 -8.37
N LEU A 86 -39.11 -8.11 -8.45
CA LEU A 86 -39.97 -7.01 -7.98
C LEU A 86 -41.28 -6.91 -8.78
N ARG A 87 -41.21 -7.10 -10.11
CA ARG A 87 -42.44 -7.17 -10.97
C ARG A 87 -43.37 -8.29 -10.54
N GLY A 88 -42.81 -9.51 -10.32
CA GLY A 88 -43.58 -10.65 -9.87
C GLY A 88 -44.24 -10.46 -8.49
N MET A 89 -43.72 -9.52 -7.69
CA MET A 89 -44.26 -9.15 -6.38
C MET A 89 -45.13 -7.90 -6.39
N ASN A 90 -45.29 -7.25 -7.54
CA ASN A 90 -45.98 -5.98 -7.71
C ASN A 90 -45.41 -4.84 -6.84
N ILE A 91 -44.07 -4.80 -6.71
CA ILE A 91 -43.35 -3.78 -5.93
C ILE A 91 -42.76 -2.77 -6.90
N LYS A 92 -43.04 -1.48 -6.66
CA LYS A 92 -42.47 -0.38 -7.45
C LYS A 92 -41.00 -0.17 -7.12
N TRP A 93 -40.21 0.19 -8.12
CA TRP A 93 -38.80 0.53 -7.95
C TRP A 93 -38.41 1.75 -8.78
N GLU A 94 -37.34 2.40 -8.38
CA GLU A 94 -36.71 3.50 -9.10
C GLU A 94 -35.20 3.31 -9.15
N LYS A 95 -34.54 3.85 -10.18
CA LYS A 95 -33.09 3.87 -10.28
C LYS A 95 -32.56 5.09 -9.53
N VAL A 96 -31.52 4.88 -8.69
CA VAL A 96 -30.96 5.93 -7.85
C VAL A 96 -29.44 5.86 -7.86
N SER A 97 -28.79 7.03 -7.88
CA SER A 97 -27.36 7.13 -7.56
C SER A 97 -27.18 7.41 -6.07
N LEU A 98 -26.12 6.92 -5.46
CA LEU A 98 -25.82 7.12 -4.05
C LEU A 98 -24.59 7.99 -3.88
N CYS A 99 -24.60 8.83 -2.84
CA CYS A 99 -23.40 9.55 -2.43
C CYS A 99 -22.38 8.58 -1.85
N ARG A 100 -21.24 8.43 -2.55
CA ARG A 100 -20.16 7.51 -2.15
C ARG A 100 -19.62 7.86 -0.76
N THR A 101 -19.39 9.13 -0.48
CA THR A 101 -18.83 9.57 0.81
C THR A 101 -19.77 9.27 1.96
N CYS A 102 -21.07 9.50 1.81
CA CYS A 102 -22.05 9.12 2.84
C CYS A 102 -22.08 7.60 3.06
N LEU A 103 -21.91 6.81 2.02
CA LEU A 103 -21.90 5.35 2.14
C LEU A 103 -20.72 4.83 2.99
N PHE A 104 -19.55 5.50 2.93
CA PHE A 104 -18.43 5.21 3.84
C PHE A 104 -18.73 5.54 5.29
N ASP A 105 -19.59 6.54 5.54
CA ASP A 105 -20.03 6.95 6.88
C ASP A 105 -21.25 6.13 7.37
N ASP A 106 -21.54 4.95 6.80
CA ASP A 106 -22.73 4.12 7.08
C ASP A 106 -24.06 4.87 6.95
N ARG A 107 -24.09 5.86 6.04
CA ARG A 107 -25.29 6.63 5.71
C ARG A 107 -25.63 6.50 4.23
N ILE A 108 -26.91 6.43 3.93
CA ILE A 108 -27.38 6.39 2.57
C ILE A 108 -28.02 7.75 2.22
N MET A 109 -27.44 8.37 1.22
CA MET A 109 -27.94 9.61 0.66
C MET A 109 -28.20 9.40 -0.84
N PRO A 110 -29.47 9.22 -1.25
CA PRO A 110 -29.84 9.17 -2.65
C PRO A 110 -29.56 10.51 -3.34
N LEU A 111 -29.05 10.45 -4.55
CA LEU A 111 -28.74 11.61 -5.37
C LEU A 111 -29.71 11.63 -6.57
N ASN A 112 -30.33 12.78 -6.80
CA ASN A 112 -31.07 13.08 -8.01
C ASN A 112 -30.31 14.15 -8.82
N GLU A 113 -30.78 14.50 -9.99
CA GLU A 113 -30.16 15.51 -10.85
C GLU A 113 -29.99 16.87 -10.20
N GLN A 114 -30.86 17.18 -9.22
CA GLN A 114 -30.83 18.45 -8.51
C GLN A 114 -29.93 18.44 -7.25
N THR A 115 -29.56 17.27 -6.73
CA THR A 115 -28.78 17.15 -5.47
C THR A 115 -27.38 16.61 -5.67
N ARG A 116 -27.06 16.10 -6.87
CA ARG A 116 -25.74 15.55 -7.20
C ARG A 116 -24.75 16.66 -7.48
N ILE A 117 -23.55 16.53 -6.93
CA ILE A 117 -22.38 17.34 -7.23
C ILE A 117 -21.35 16.40 -7.88
N ARG A 118 -20.82 16.78 -9.02
CA ARG A 118 -19.74 16.03 -9.68
C ARG A 118 -18.45 16.13 -8.86
N CYS A 119 -17.75 15.01 -8.71
CA CYS A 119 -16.45 14.91 -8.06
C CYS A 119 -15.64 13.82 -8.76
N GLY A 120 -14.75 14.20 -9.65
CA GLY A 120 -14.06 13.30 -10.57
C GLY A 120 -15.03 12.59 -11.53
N THR A 121 -15.00 11.28 -11.49
CA THR A 121 -15.90 10.41 -12.27
C THR A 121 -17.20 10.02 -11.54
N GLU A 122 -17.39 10.49 -10.30
CA GLU A 122 -18.48 10.09 -9.42
C GLU A 122 -19.30 11.30 -8.96
N PHE A 123 -20.39 11.02 -8.24
CA PHE A 123 -21.25 12.04 -7.68
C PHE A 123 -21.32 11.94 -6.16
N VAL A 124 -21.34 13.10 -5.51
CA VAL A 124 -21.50 13.24 -4.05
C VAL A 124 -22.65 14.20 -3.72
N CYS A 125 -23.16 14.16 -2.50
CA CYS A 125 -24.14 15.14 -2.05
C CYS A 125 -23.47 16.48 -1.72
N LEU A 126 -24.26 17.56 -1.71
CA LEU A 126 -23.76 18.91 -1.45
C LEU A 126 -22.99 19.03 -0.13
N ASP A 127 -23.47 18.40 0.95
CA ASP A 127 -22.79 18.46 2.26
C ASP A 127 -21.40 17.80 2.21
N CYS A 128 -21.27 16.67 1.49
CA CYS A 128 -20.01 16.02 1.31
C CYS A 128 -19.07 16.83 0.42
N ALA A 129 -19.58 17.41 -0.66
CA ALA A 129 -18.82 18.29 -1.54
C ALA A 129 -18.32 19.54 -0.79
N LYS A 130 -19.18 20.20 0.01
CA LYS A 130 -18.78 21.33 0.87
C LYS A 130 -17.72 20.94 1.91
N ARG A 131 -17.84 19.76 2.49
CA ARG A 131 -16.85 19.26 3.47
C ARG A 131 -15.49 19.06 2.79
N GLU A 132 -15.46 18.48 1.61
CA GLU A 132 -14.22 18.30 0.85
C GLU A 132 -13.66 19.64 0.38
N LEU A 133 -14.49 20.52 -0.16
CA LEU A 133 -14.11 21.89 -0.51
C LEU A 133 -13.45 22.62 0.66
N ARG A 134 -14.08 22.61 1.84
CA ARG A 134 -13.53 23.25 3.06
C ARG A 134 -12.19 22.65 3.48
N ARG A 135 -12.02 21.35 3.30
CA ARG A 135 -10.76 20.66 3.55
C ARG A 135 -9.65 21.16 2.63
N GLU A 136 -9.92 21.25 1.35
CA GLU A 136 -8.97 21.78 0.38
C GLU A 136 -8.67 23.28 0.62
N LEU A 137 -9.69 24.07 0.92
CA LEU A 137 -9.53 25.50 1.24
C LEU A 137 -8.71 25.74 2.53
N ALA A 138 -8.73 24.82 3.49
CA ALA A 138 -7.94 24.92 4.72
C ALA A 138 -6.43 24.88 4.46
N HIS A 139 -6.00 24.31 3.34
CA HIS A 139 -4.59 24.29 2.92
C HIS A 139 -4.14 25.60 2.27
N ILE A 140 -5.08 26.46 1.87
CA ILE A 140 -4.79 27.77 1.25
C ILE A 140 -4.64 28.81 2.37
N LYS A 141 -3.41 29.19 2.67
CA LYS A 141 -3.12 30.24 3.67
C LYS A 141 -3.75 31.58 3.26
N ARG A 142 -4.61 32.18 4.11
CA ARG A 142 -5.19 33.55 4.00
C ARG A 142 -6.49 33.71 3.20
N LEU A 143 -7.31 32.69 3.06
CA LEU A 143 -8.67 32.89 2.56
C LEU A 143 -9.59 33.52 3.63
N GLY A 144 -10.12 34.70 3.33
CA GLY A 144 -11.11 35.36 4.18
C GLY A 144 -12.46 34.60 4.21
N LYS A 145 -13.21 34.73 5.31
CA LYS A 145 -14.54 34.06 5.44
C LYS A 145 -15.51 34.40 4.33
N ARG A 146 -15.51 35.62 3.83
CA ARG A 146 -16.37 36.02 2.67
C ARG A 146 -16.02 35.28 1.41
N THR A 147 -14.73 35.11 1.12
CA THR A 147 -14.24 34.36 -0.04
C THR A 147 -14.63 32.89 0.05
N GLN A 148 -14.51 32.29 1.24
CA GLN A 148 -14.95 30.90 1.46
C GLN A 148 -16.44 30.71 1.20
N LEU A 149 -17.30 31.63 1.67
CA LEU A 149 -18.75 31.58 1.42
C LEU A 149 -19.04 31.70 -0.07
N HIS A 150 -18.39 32.64 -0.76
CA HIS A 150 -18.57 32.83 -2.21
C HIS A 150 -18.17 31.58 -3.01
N ILE A 151 -17.08 30.91 -2.62
CA ILE A 151 -16.66 29.65 -3.26
C ILE A 151 -17.67 28.53 -3.01
N GLU A 152 -18.27 28.48 -1.83
CA GLU A 152 -19.36 27.52 -1.54
C GLU A 152 -20.62 27.81 -2.38
N GLU A 153 -20.94 29.08 -2.64
CA GLU A 153 -22.03 29.51 -3.54
C GLU A 153 -21.74 29.06 -4.99
N LEU A 154 -20.50 29.23 -5.48
CA LEU A 154 -20.08 28.74 -6.79
C LEU A 154 -20.23 27.21 -6.89
N LEU A 155 -19.95 26.46 -5.83
CA LEU A 155 -20.15 25.00 -5.82
C LEU A 155 -21.64 24.65 -5.95
N GLU A 156 -22.54 25.41 -5.37
CA GLU A 156 -23.98 25.21 -5.51
C GLU A 156 -24.49 25.56 -6.91
N GLU A 157 -23.86 26.55 -7.55
CA GLU A 157 -24.20 27.00 -8.90
C GLU A 157 -23.68 26.03 -9.97
N TYR A 158 -22.37 25.74 -9.96
CA TYR A 158 -21.74 24.92 -10.99
C TYR A 158 -21.96 23.42 -10.79
N ARG A 159 -22.20 22.97 -9.58
CA ARG A 159 -22.41 21.56 -9.19
C ARG A 159 -21.28 20.62 -9.64
N ASP A 160 -20.10 21.17 -9.74
CA ASP A 160 -18.87 20.46 -10.10
C ASP A 160 -17.74 20.91 -9.17
N LEU A 161 -17.31 20.00 -8.28
CA LEU A 161 -16.28 20.29 -7.29
C LEU A 161 -14.92 20.51 -7.96
N ASP A 162 -14.61 19.73 -8.98
CA ASP A 162 -13.33 19.83 -9.67
C ASP A 162 -13.21 21.16 -10.42
N MET A 163 -14.31 21.60 -11.03
CA MET A 163 -14.39 22.90 -11.71
C MET A 163 -14.20 24.05 -10.72
N VAL A 164 -14.84 24.01 -9.56
CA VAL A 164 -14.68 25.03 -8.51
C VAL A 164 -13.27 25.04 -7.95
N LEU A 165 -12.67 23.88 -7.72
CA LEU A 165 -11.28 23.77 -7.28
C LEU A 165 -10.31 24.28 -8.36
N ALA A 166 -10.60 24.07 -9.64
CA ALA A 166 -9.80 24.59 -10.75
C ALA A 166 -9.80 26.13 -10.81
N ILE A 167 -10.95 26.77 -10.49
CA ILE A 167 -11.04 28.25 -10.41
C ILE A 167 -10.12 28.84 -9.32
N LEU A 168 -9.84 28.05 -8.27
CA LEU A 168 -8.97 28.46 -7.17
C LEU A 168 -7.47 28.36 -7.47
N GLN A 169 -7.12 27.77 -8.61
CA GLN A 169 -5.74 27.69 -9.04
C GLN A 169 -5.27 29.09 -9.47
N PRO A 170 -4.12 29.59 -8.99
CA PRO A 170 -3.62 30.90 -9.41
C PRO A 170 -3.36 30.90 -10.91
N GLU A 171 -3.84 31.94 -11.59
CA GLU A 171 -3.69 32.15 -13.04
C GLU A 171 -2.24 32.14 -13.54
N SER A 172 -1.28 32.22 -12.64
CA SER A 172 0.17 32.20 -12.90
C SER A 172 0.79 30.81 -12.98
N LEU A 173 0.03 29.73 -12.83
CA LEU A 173 0.56 28.39 -13.01
C LEU A 173 0.75 28.14 -14.51
N ASP A 174 1.98 28.31 -14.98
CA ASP A 174 2.43 27.82 -16.27
C ASP A 174 2.09 26.33 -16.35
N THR A 175 1.05 26.00 -17.11
CA THR A 175 0.52 24.65 -17.24
C THR A 175 1.59 23.64 -17.68
N LYS A 176 2.66 24.11 -18.33
CA LYS A 176 3.83 23.31 -18.66
C LYS A 176 4.69 22.98 -17.43
N LYS A 177 4.74 23.85 -16.42
CA LYS A 177 5.52 23.61 -15.18
C LYS A 177 4.74 22.87 -14.09
N THR A 178 3.40 22.94 -14.09
CA THR A 178 2.59 22.28 -13.07
C THR A 178 2.30 20.83 -13.37
N MET A 179 2.37 20.41 -14.63
CA MET A 179 2.11 19.01 -15.02
C MET A 179 3.36 18.12 -14.98
N PHE A 180 4.53 18.73 -14.85
CA PHE A 180 5.79 18.03 -14.94
C PHE A 180 6.80 18.66 -14.00
N ASP A 181 7.38 17.86 -13.12
CA ASP A 181 8.47 18.22 -12.24
C ASP A 181 9.58 17.18 -12.38
N CYS A 182 10.77 17.60 -12.74
CA CYS A 182 11.93 16.76 -12.94
C CYS A 182 13.00 17.06 -11.92
N LEU A 183 13.42 16.05 -11.18
CA LEU A 183 14.67 16.07 -10.42
C LEU A 183 15.75 15.46 -11.31
N GLU A 184 16.65 16.28 -11.78
CA GLU A 184 17.72 15.87 -12.69
C GLU A 184 18.60 14.78 -12.08
N ALA A 185 19.09 13.89 -12.94
CA ALA A 185 20.15 12.98 -12.57
C ALA A 185 21.49 13.74 -12.61
N HIS A 186 22.30 13.57 -11.58
CA HIS A 186 23.68 14.06 -11.62
C HIS A 186 24.55 13.06 -12.39
N GLU A 187 25.47 13.55 -13.20
CA GLU A 187 26.44 12.70 -13.89
C GLU A 187 27.18 11.84 -12.87
N GLN A 188 27.21 10.55 -13.14
CA GLN A 188 27.94 9.61 -12.30
C GLN A 188 29.44 9.88 -12.45
N VAL A 189 30.07 10.26 -11.35
CA VAL A 189 31.53 10.32 -11.28
C VAL A 189 32.07 8.90 -11.52
N ALA A 190 33.17 8.76 -12.25
CA ALA A 190 33.82 7.49 -12.46
C ALA A 190 34.11 6.81 -11.12
N THR A 191 33.52 5.64 -10.92
CA THR A 191 33.59 4.88 -9.66
C THR A 191 34.49 3.67 -9.83
N GLU A 192 34.90 3.10 -8.71
CA GLU A 192 35.81 1.97 -8.68
C GLU A 192 35.21 0.70 -9.30
N ARG A 193 36.04 -0.06 -10.02
CA ARG A 193 35.63 -1.36 -10.55
C ARG A 193 35.55 -2.39 -9.44
N ILE A 194 34.54 -3.24 -9.50
CA ILE A 194 34.31 -4.24 -8.45
C ILE A 194 35.45 -5.26 -8.36
N GLU A 195 36.15 -5.52 -9.46
CA GLU A 195 37.31 -6.41 -9.56
C GLU A 195 38.51 -5.96 -8.70
N ASN A 196 38.60 -4.64 -8.41
CA ASN A 196 39.67 -4.06 -7.59
C ASN A 196 39.40 -4.13 -6.09
N LEU A 197 38.18 -4.52 -5.73
CA LEU A 197 37.77 -4.59 -4.31
C LEU A 197 38.20 -5.90 -3.68
N PRO A 198 38.44 -5.92 -2.35
CA PRO A 198 38.77 -7.13 -1.60
C PRO A 198 37.52 -8.01 -1.42
N LEU A 199 36.94 -8.47 -2.53
CA LEU A 199 35.78 -9.34 -2.59
C LEU A 199 36.20 -10.75 -3.08
N PRO A 200 35.55 -11.82 -2.59
CA PRO A 200 35.77 -13.16 -3.11
C PRO A 200 35.45 -13.25 -4.62
N ARG A 201 36.27 -13.94 -5.39
CA ARG A 201 36.07 -14.08 -6.85
C ARG A 201 34.74 -14.71 -7.19
N GLU A 202 34.33 -15.72 -6.44
CA GLU A 202 33.02 -16.37 -6.62
C GLU A 202 31.84 -15.38 -6.56
N PHE A 203 31.96 -14.33 -5.75
CA PHE A 203 30.96 -13.26 -5.71
C PHE A 203 31.08 -12.32 -6.93
N VAL A 204 32.29 -11.91 -7.27
CA VAL A 204 32.55 -10.99 -8.40
C VAL A 204 32.02 -11.57 -9.72
N ASP A 205 32.23 -12.87 -9.94
CA ASP A 205 31.85 -13.57 -11.17
C ASP A 205 30.31 -13.62 -11.39
N VAL A 206 29.52 -13.60 -10.32
CA VAL A 206 28.05 -13.73 -10.40
C VAL A 206 27.30 -12.45 -10.03
N CYS A 207 27.97 -11.42 -9.51
CA CYS A 207 27.29 -10.23 -9.02
C CYS A 207 26.64 -9.37 -10.11
N GLY A 208 27.10 -9.51 -11.38
CA GLY A 208 26.54 -8.80 -12.55
C GLY A 208 26.69 -7.28 -12.46
N VAL A 209 27.73 -6.80 -11.79
CA VAL A 209 28.05 -5.38 -11.65
C VAL A 209 29.53 -5.19 -11.97
N ASP A 210 29.87 -4.28 -12.88
CA ASP A 210 31.24 -4.01 -13.28
C ASP A 210 31.86 -2.86 -12.47
N THR A 211 31.07 -1.82 -12.24
CA THR A 211 31.47 -0.60 -11.53
C THR A 211 30.49 -0.25 -10.43
N LEU A 212 30.99 0.29 -9.33
CA LEU A 212 30.14 0.71 -8.21
C LEU A 212 29.35 1.98 -8.57
N MET A 213 28.16 2.08 -8.04
CA MET A 213 27.46 3.37 -7.97
C MET A 213 28.06 4.26 -6.86
N PRO A 214 27.93 5.60 -6.92
CA PRO A 214 28.54 6.49 -5.94
C PRO A 214 28.18 6.17 -4.47
N ALA A 215 26.92 5.85 -4.18
CA ALA A 215 26.51 5.45 -2.83
C ALA A 215 27.17 4.15 -2.35
N GLN A 216 27.44 3.23 -3.28
CA GLN A 216 28.12 1.96 -3.00
C GLN A 216 29.59 2.19 -2.72
N GLN A 217 30.25 3.06 -3.50
CA GLN A 217 31.64 3.43 -3.28
C GLN A 217 31.81 4.10 -1.92
N LEU A 218 30.98 5.10 -1.58
CA LEU A 218 31.00 5.74 -0.27
C LEU A 218 30.83 4.73 0.89
N ALA A 219 30.00 3.70 0.70
CA ALA A 219 29.85 2.65 1.70
C ALA A 219 31.12 1.80 1.82
N VAL A 220 31.80 1.48 0.73
CA VAL A 220 33.09 0.77 0.75
C VAL A 220 34.15 1.59 1.45
N GLU A 221 34.29 2.87 1.13
CA GLU A 221 35.21 3.81 1.76
C GLU A 221 34.94 3.97 3.27
N ALA A 222 33.67 3.94 3.68
CA ALA A 222 33.25 3.98 5.08
C ALA A 222 33.60 2.69 5.87
N GLY A 223 34.06 1.64 5.19
CA GLY A 223 34.51 0.41 5.81
C GLY A 223 33.53 -0.76 5.70
N LEU A 224 32.65 -0.76 4.72
CA LEU A 224 31.68 -1.83 4.45
C LEU A 224 32.36 -3.23 4.44
N LEU A 225 33.44 -3.34 3.68
CA LEU A 225 34.15 -4.61 3.46
C LEU A 225 35.06 -5.01 4.61
N TYR A 226 35.21 -4.15 5.62
CA TYR A 226 35.99 -4.37 6.84
C TYR A 226 35.13 -4.62 8.09
N GLY A 227 33.83 -4.88 7.87
CA GLY A 227 32.91 -5.28 8.93
C GLY A 227 32.36 -4.15 9.79
N LYS A 228 32.49 -2.88 9.36
CA LYS A 228 31.88 -1.75 10.08
C LYS A 228 30.37 -1.73 9.92
N ASP A 229 29.69 -1.36 10.98
CA ASP A 229 28.24 -1.10 10.95
C ASP A 229 27.99 0.23 10.25
N LEU A 230 27.10 0.24 9.26
CA LEU A 230 26.80 1.41 8.45
C LEU A 230 25.30 1.75 8.44
N LEU A 231 24.99 3.06 8.49
CA LEU A 231 23.69 3.61 8.12
C LEU A 231 23.83 4.30 6.76
N VAL A 232 23.29 3.69 5.72
CA VAL A 232 23.32 4.25 4.36
C VAL A 232 21.99 4.94 4.08
N VAL A 233 22.05 6.25 3.86
CA VAL A 233 20.90 7.07 3.51
C VAL A 233 21.10 7.58 2.10
N ALA A 234 20.41 6.96 1.15
CA ALA A 234 20.57 7.26 -0.27
C ALA A 234 19.22 7.11 -1.00
N ALA A 235 18.98 7.94 -2.01
CA ALA A 235 17.72 7.93 -2.77
C ALA A 235 17.37 6.54 -3.33
N THR A 236 16.11 6.36 -3.73
CA THR A 236 15.70 5.17 -4.50
C THR A 236 16.52 5.05 -5.79
N ALA A 237 16.75 3.82 -6.25
CA ALA A 237 17.58 3.50 -7.41
C ALA A 237 19.11 3.76 -7.25
N SER A 238 19.62 4.14 -6.06
CA SER A 238 21.07 4.29 -5.79
C SER A 238 21.80 2.97 -5.53
N GLY A 239 21.16 1.83 -5.74
CA GLY A 239 21.77 0.51 -5.59
C GLY A 239 22.03 0.05 -4.14
N LYS A 240 21.30 0.57 -3.13
CA LYS A 240 21.45 0.22 -1.69
C LYS A 240 21.43 -1.29 -1.43
N THR A 241 20.56 -2.04 -2.09
CA THR A 241 20.47 -3.50 -1.90
C THR A 241 21.81 -4.17 -2.16
N PHE A 242 22.55 -3.73 -3.17
CA PHE A 242 23.84 -4.31 -3.53
C PHE A 242 24.91 -4.08 -2.45
N ILE A 243 24.79 -3.01 -1.66
CA ILE A 243 25.66 -2.79 -0.47
C ILE A 243 25.51 -3.94 0.51
N GLY A 244 24.26 -4.36 0.79
CA GLY A 244 23.98 -5.52 1.62
C GLY A 244 24.47 -6.83 1.01
N GLU A 245 24.33 -7.00 -0.32
CA GLU A 245 24.80 -8.16 -1.07
C GLU A 245 26.34 -8.30 -0.95
N MET A 246 27.09 -7.22 -1.17
CA MET A 246 28.56 -7.23 -1.06
C MET A 246 29.05 -7.68 0.32
N ALA A 247 28.58 -7.04 1.37
CA ALA A 247 29.03 -7.37 2.72
C ALA A 247 28.54 -8.75 3.19
N GLY A 248 27.28 -9.06 2.90
CA GLY A 248 26.66 -10.30 3.34
C GLY A 248 27.30 -11.54 2.70
N LEU A 249 27.49 -11.51 1.39
CA LEU A 249 28.10 -12.63 0.67
C LEU A 249 29.61 -12.72 0.87
N LYS A 250 30.30 -11.58 1.02
CA LYS A 250 31.69 -11.60 1.48
C LYS A 250 31.85 -12.32 2.80
N ASN A 251 31.07 -11.92 3.82
CA ASN A 251 31.14 -12.55 5.14
C ASN A 251 30.75 -14.03 5.10
N TYR A 252 29.80 -14.42 4.26
CA TYR A 252 29.41 -15.82 4.09
C TYR A 252 30.54 -16.66 3.45
N LEU A 253 31.12 -16.19 2.36
CA LEU A 253 32.21 -16.89 1.65
C LEU A 253 33.49 -16.97 2.49
N GLU A 254 33.75 -15.95 3.32
CA GLU A 254 34.84 -15.95 4.31
C GLU A 254 34.50 -16.75 5.58
N LYS A 255 33.39 -17.49 5.61
CA LYS A 255 32.94 -18.33 6.75
C LYS A 255 32.68 -17.55 8.04
N ARG A 256 32.42 -16.25 7.94
CA ARG A 256 32.05 -15.39 9.10
C ARG A 256 30.59 -15.51 9.48
N GLY A 257 29.74 -16.11 8.64
CA GLY A 257 28.34 -16.38 8.89
C GLY A 257 27.41 -15.97 7.76
N ARG A 258 26.15 -16.26 7.93
CA ARG A 258 25.08 -16.08 6.96
C ARG A 258 24.64 -14.62 6.91
N MET A 259 24.06 -14.21 5.75
CA MET A 259 23.36 -12.93 5.60
C MET A 259 21.91 -13.06 6.00
N LEU A 260 21.45 -12.25 6.95
CA LEU A 260 20.03 -12.04 7.26
C LEU A 260 19.58 -10.71 6.65
N PHE A 261 18.73 -10.78 5.64
CA PHE A 261 18.19 -9.61 4.94
C PHE A 261 16.75 -9.34 5.34
N LEU A 262 16.49 -8.22 6.00
CA LEU A 262 15.22 -7.87 6.61
C LEU A 262 14.50 -6.77 5.82
N VAL A 263 13.22 -6.96 5.57
CA VAL A 263 12.36 -6.01 4.86
C VAL A 263 11.04 -5.79 5.60
N PRO A 264 10.34 -4.65 5.38
CA PRO A 264 9.12 -4.34 6.13
C PRO A 264 7.88 -5.11 5.68
N LEU A 265 7.85 -5.67 4.46
CA LEU A 265 6.64 -6.25 3.86
C LEU A 265 6.89 -7.63 3.28
N VAL A 266 5.88 -8.52 3.37
CA VAL A 266 5.94 -9.89 2.81
C VAL A 266 6.16 -9.87 1.30
N ALA A 267 5.54 -8.94 0.57
CA ALA A 267 5.74 -8.81 -0.88
C ALA A 267 7.21 -8.52 -1.23
N LEU A 268 7.86 -7.62 -0.48
CA LEU A 268 9.28 -7.31 -0.65
C LEU A 268 10.16 -8.51 -0.26
N ALA A 269 9.79 -9.27 0.77
CA ALA A 269 10.53 -10.47 1.14
C ALA A 269 10.48 -11.53 0.02
N ASN A 270 9.33 -11.75 -0.58
CA ASN A 270 9.19 -12.67 -1.72
C ASN A 270 10.03 -12.19 -2.92
N GLN A 271 9.94 -10.91 -3.29
CA GLN A 271 10.71 -10.33 -4.38
C GLN A 271 12.23 -10.47 -4.16
N LYS A 272 12.72 -10.19 -2.94
CA LYS A 272 14.14 -10.35 -2.60
C LYS A 272 14.55 -11.82 -2.60
N TYR A 273 13.69 -12.70 -2.09
CA TYR A 273 13.93 -14.13 -2.09
C TYR A 273 14.09 -14.68 -3.52
N ASP A 274 13.15 -14.36 -4.42
CA ASP A 274 13.19 -14.84 -5.81
C ASP A 274 14.45 -14.31 -6.51
N ARG A 275 14.75 -13.00 -6.37
CA ARG A 275 15.94 -12.38 -6.94
C ARG A 275 17.23 -12.99 -6.43
N PHE A 276 17.39 -13.17 -5.13
CA PHE A 276 18.62 -13.74 -4.56
C PHE A 276 18.76 -15.22 -4.87
N SER A 277 17.65 -15.96 -4.89
CA SER A 277 17.64 -17.38 -5.22
C SER A 277 18.09 -17.63 -6.64
N GLU A 278 17.71 -16.76 -7.59
CA GLU A 278 18.14 -16.87 -8.98
C GLU A 278 19.59 -16.39 -9.17
N LYS A 279 19.89 -15.20 -8.63
CA LYS A 279 21.20 -14.55 -8.84
C LYS A 279 22.35 -15.31 -8.19
N TYR A 280 22.16 -15.90 -7.01
CA TYR A 280 23.23 -16.51 -6.21
C TYR A 280 23.11 -18.02 -6.07
N LYS A 281 22.33 -18.69 -6.93
CA LYS A 281 22.13 -20.15 -6.92
C LYS A 281 23.43 -20.95 -6.96
N ASP A 282 24.45 -20.45 -7.67
CA ASP A 282 25.73 -21.11 -7.85
C ASP A 282 26.68 -20.91 -6.64
N ILE A 283 26.41 -19.95 -5.77
CA ILE A 283 27.17 -19.68 -4.54
C ILE A 283 26.49 -20.30 -3.33
N THR A 284 25.16 -20.14 -3.19
CA THR A 284 24.46 -20.53 -1.97
C THR A 284 22.96 -20.67 -2.18
N GLN A 285 22.30 -21.33 -1.22
CA GLN A 285 20.86 -21.37 -1.14
C GLN A 285 20.31 -20.16 -0.39
N THR A 286 19.15 -19.70 -0.83
CA THR A 286 18.37 -18.65 -0.18
C THR A 286 17.18 -19.26 0.55
N SER A 287 16.87 -18.78 1.75
CA SER A 287 15.69 -19.16 2.50
C SER A 287 14.85 -17.95 2.88
N ILE A 288 13.55 -18.14 3.15
CA ILE A 288 12.64 -17.05 3.50
C ILE A 288 11.95 -17.27 4.84
N MET A 289 11.82 -16.19 5.63
CA MET A 289 11.20 -16.16 6.95
C MET A 289 10.09 -15.09 7.00
N THR A 290 8.83 -15.49 6.81
CA THR A 290 7.68 -14.59 6.91
C THR A 290 6.71 -15.09 7.97
N GLY A 291 5.98 -14.19 8.63
CA GLY A 291 5.04 -14.54 9.71
C GLY A 291 3.84 -15.40 9.28
N THR A 292 3.61 -15.56 7.98
CA THR A 292 2.48 -16.29 7.39
C THR A 292 2.74 -17.79 7.12
N SER A 293 3.85 -18.34 7.59
CA SER A 293 4.27 -19.74 7.36
C SER A 293 3.31 -20.83 7.90
N ARG A 294 2.06 -20.49 8.24
CA ARG A 294 1.01 -21.46 8.59
C ARG A 294 0.13 -21.90 7.42
N LEU A 295 0.26 -21.31 6.26
CA LEU A 295 -0.47 -21.70 5.05
C LEU A 295 0.46 -22.48 4.13
N ASN A 296 0.41 -23.80 4.21
CA ASN A 296 0.81 -24.82 3.21
C ASN A 296 1.64 -24.33 2.02
N LEU A 297 2.83 -23.79 2.28
CA LEU A 297 3.87 -23.73 1.27
C LEU A 297 4.60 -25.06 1.26
N PRO A 298 4.99 -25.60 0.09
CA PRO A 298 5.76 -26.84 0.00
C PRO A 298 6.95 -26.79 0.96
N GLU A 299 7.23 -27.89 1.67
CA GLU A 299 8.28 -28.02 2.72
C GLU A 299 9.67 -27.56 2.28
N THR A 300 9.90 -27.35 1.01
CA THR A 300 11.13 -26.84 0.40
C THR A 300 11.41 -25.35 0.67
N ARG A 301 10.43 -24.54 1.12
CA ARG A 301 10.60 -23.11 1.47
C ARG A 301 10.70 -22.85 2.98
N ALA A 302 10.39 -23.81 3.82
CA ALA A 302 10.54 -23.68 5.26
C ALA A 302 11.98 -24.05 5.65
N VAL A 303 12.58 -23.22 6.49
CA VAL A 303 13.87 -23.55 7.14
C VAL A 303 13.63 -24.77 8.02
N GLY A 304 13.74 -25.93 7.44
CA GLY A 304 13.77 -27.19 8.18
C GLY A 304 14.97 -27.22 9.09
N ASN A 305 14.76 -27.71 10.29
CA ASN A 305 15.67 -27.84 11.41
C ASN A 305 16.76 -28.89 11.14
N ARG A 306 17.54 -28.76 10.04
CA ARG A 306 18.71 -29.63 9.77
C ARG A 306 19.85 -28.84 9.12
N GLY A 307 20.85 -28.66 9.84
CA GLY A 307 22.29 -28.41 9.74
C GLY A 307 22.99 -28.03 8.42
N SER A 308 22.35 -27.46 7.41
CA SER A 308 23.00 -26.87 6.24
C SER A 308 22.12 -25.78 5.61
N GLY A 309 21.75 -24.78 6.39
CA GLY A 309 21.02 -23.64 5.88
C GLY A 309 21.91 -22.80 4.96
N GLY A 310 21.40 -22.41 3.77
CA GLY A 310 22.09 -21.56 2.81
C GLY A 310 22.59 -20.24 3.41
N GLY A 311 23.46 -19.56 2.67
CA GLY A 311 24.13 -18.32 3.13
C GLY A 311 23.23 -17.11 3.21
N ILE A 312 22.04 -17.13 2.61
CA ILE A 312 21.10 -16.00 2.55
C ILE A 312 19.79 -16.38 3.25
N VAL A 313 19.35 -15.54 4.16
CA VAL A 313 18.04 -15.63 4.81
C VAL A 313 17.32 -14.30 4.58
N VAL A 314 16.21 -14.31 3.88
CA VAL A 314 15.34 -13.13 3.71
C VAL A 314 14.20 -13.22 4.71
N GLY A 315 13.88 -12.13 5.41
CA GLY A 315 12.80 -12.14 6.38
C GLY A 315 12.03 -10.82 6.47
N THR A 316 10.80 -10.89 6.99
CA THR A 316 10.11 -9.68 7.42
C THR A 316 10.46 -9.36 8.87
N TYR A 317 10.38 -8.08 9.24
CA TYR A 317 10.62 -7.65 10.62
C TYR A 317 9.76 -8.45 11.61
N GLU A 318 8.47 -8.53 11.36
CA GLU A 318 7.53 -9.22 12.24
C GLU A 318 7.73 -10.74 12.24
N GLY A 319 8.10 -11.31 11.08
CA GLY A 319 8.37 -12.74 10.95
C GLY A 319 9.55 -13.16 11.80
N VAL A 320 10.66 -12.45 11.68
CA VAL A 320 11.89 -12.75 12.44
C VAL A 320 11.72 -12.42 13.93
N ASP A 321 11.06 -11.30 14.27
CA ASP A 321 10.77 -10.93 15.66
C ASP A 321 9.93 -12.00 16.37
N ASN A 322 8.90 -12.49 15.73
CA ASN A 322 8.04 -13.55 16.28
C ASN A 322 8.82 -14.87 16.50
N MET A 323 9.73 -15.22 15.58
CA MET A 323 10.57 -16.39 15.72
C MET A 323 11.53 -16.27 16.92
N LEU A 324 12.20 -15.13 17.05
CA LEU A 324 13.12 -14.88 18.19
C LEU A 324 12.37 -14.90 19.53
N ARG A 325 11.18 -14.31 19.60
CA ARG A 325 10.32 -14.35 20.81
C ARG A 325 9.87 -15.77 21.18
N LYS A 326 9.73 -16.65 20.20
CA LYS A 326 9.44 -18.08 20.41
C LYS A 326 10.65 -18.92 20.80
N GLY A 327 11.82 -18.29 21.00
CA GLY A 327 13.06 -18.94 21.39
C GLY A 327 13.78 -19.66 20.25
N MET A 328 13.39 -19.41 18.98
CA MET A 328 14.12 -19.98 17.83
C MET A 328 15.48 -19.29 17.70
N LYS A 329 16.53 -20.10 17.58
CA LYS A 329 17.90 -19.59 17.48
C LYS A 329 18.24 -19.26 16.03
N LEU A 330 18.76 -18.06 15.80
CA LEU A 330 19.44 -17.68 14.57
C LEU A 330 20.91 -18.03 14.69
N ASN A 331 21.30 -19.17 14.14
CA ASN A 331 22.68 -19.63 14.24
C ASN A 331 23.53 -19.06 13.12
N ASN A 332 24.76 -18.71 13.43
CA ASN A 332 25.81 -18.33 12.49
C ASN A 332 25.41 -17.16 11.56
N ILE A 333 24.92 -16.06 12.13
CA ILE A 333 24.67 -14.82 11.39
C ILE A 333 25.94 -13.96 11.40
N GLY A 334 26.45 -13.66 10.21
CA GLY A 334 27.63 -12.81 10.02
C GLY A 334 27.27 -11.39 9.58
N THR A 335 26.13 -11.21 8.93
CA THR A 335 25.65 -9.89 8.48
C THR A 335 24.15 -9.78 8.66
N VAL A 336 23.67 -8.67 9.20
CA VAL A 336 22.27 -8.30 9.29
C VAL A 336 22.04 -7.04 8.45
N VAL A 337 21.22 -7.16 7.41
CA VAL A 337 20.80 -6.04 6.57
C VAL A 337 19.36 -5.68 6.91
N ILE A 338 19.12 -4.42 7.27
CA ILE A 338 17.79 -3.88 7.59
C ILE A 338 17.46 -2.87 6.52
N ASP A 339 16.65 -3.29 5.55
CA ASP A 339 16.19 -2.44 4.44
C ASP A 339 14.97 -1.62 4.86
N GLU A 340 14.86 -0.37 4.41
CA GLU A 340 13.80 0.59 4.77
C GLU A 340 13.78 0.92 6.29
N VAL A 341 14.98 1.17 6.87
CA VAL A 341 15.11 1.41 8.32
C VAL A 341 14.41 2.69 8.80
N GLN A 342 13.99 3.60 7.91
CA GLN A 342 13.13 4.73 8.26
C GLN A 342 11.78 4.30 8.89
N THR A 343 11.41 3.03 8.78
CA THR A 343 10.28 2.44 9.53
C THR A 343 10.44 2.65 11.05
N LEU A 344 11.64 2.92 11.57
CA LEU A 344 11.84 3.32 12.98
C LEU A 344 11.10 4.63 13.35
N GLU A 345 10.85 5.51 12.39
CA GLU A 345 10.10 6.76 12.57
C GLU A 345 8.57 6.54 12.52
N ASP A 346 8.11 5.35 12.14
CA ASP A 346 6.69 5.00 12.10
C ASP A 346 6.13 4.83 13.53
N PRO A 347 5.07 5.57 13.91
CA PRO A 347 4.49 5.52 15.26
C PRO A 347 3.97 4.12 15.65
N GLU A 348 3.46 3.33 14.70
CA GLU A 348 2.86 2.03 14.96
C GLU A 348 3.88 0.88 14.87
N ARG A 349 4.87 0.98 14.01
CA ARG A 349 5.80 -0.11 13.69
C ARG A 349 7.23 0.14 14.22
N GLY A 350 7.61 1.39 14.43
CA GLY A 350 8.97 1.77 14.80
C GLY A 350 9.45 1.10 16.08
N HIS A 351 8.64 1.07 17.13
CA HIS A 351 8.97 0.43 18.40
C HIS A 351 9.20 -1.09 18.29
N ARG A 352 8.53 -1.76 17.33
CA ARG A 352 8.73 -3.20 17.07
C ARG A 352 10.06 -3.45 16.38
N LEU A 353 10.41 -2.61 15.41
CA LEU A 353 11.68 -2.69 14.71
C LEU A 353 12.85 -2.39 15.66
N ASP A 354 12.72 -1.38 16.52
CA ASP A 354 13.73 -1.07 17.55
C ASP A 354 13.97 -2.26 18.48
N GLY A 355 12.91 -2.85 18.99
CA GLY A 355 12.98 -4.06 19.79
C GLY A 355 13.58 -5.26 19.06
N LEU A 356 13.32 -5.42 17.75
CA LEU A 356 13.95 -6.46 16.93
C LEU A 356 15.45 -6.22 16.79
N ILE A 357 15.88 -4.99 16.48
CA ILE A 357 17.28 -4.62 16.35
C ILE A 357 18.04 -4.93 17.65
N ALA A 358 17.49 -4.56 18.80
CA ALA A 358 18.08 -4.86 20.09
C ALA A 358 18.25 -6.37 20.32
N ARG A 359 17.24 -7.18 19.99
CA ARG A 359 17.32 -8.65 20.08
C ARG A 359 18.35 -9.24 19.12
N LEU A 360 18.41 -8.75 17.88
CA LEU A 360 19.39 -9.21 16.89
C LEU A 360 20.82 -8.89 17.34
N LYS A 361 21.08 -7.70 17.88
CA LYS A 361 22.39 -7.36 18.46
C LYS A 361 22.76 -8.27 19.65
N TYR A 362 21.76 -8.70 20.42
CA TYR A 362 21.98 -9.63 21.52
C TYR A 362 22.28 -11.07 21.05
N VAL A 363 21.53 -11.59 20.07
CA VAL A 363 21.70 -12.97 19.59
C VAL A 363 22.84 -13.15 18.60
N ALA A 364 23.23 -12.08 17.89
CA ALA A 364 24.31 -12.08 16.91
C ALA A 364 25.30 -10.91 17.15
N PRO A 365 25.98 -10.87 18.32
CA PRO A 365 26.79 -9.70 18.71
C PRO A 365 28.03 -9.47 17.84
N LYS A 366 28.44 -10.46 17.04
CA LYS A 366 29.59 -10.38 16.12
C LYS A 366 29.17 -10.10 14.69
N ALA A 367 27.87 -10.02 14.41
CA ALA A 367 27.37 -9.74 13.08
C ALA A 367 27.59 -8.25 12.73
N GLN A 368 27.92 -7.99 11.49
CA GLN A 368 27.92 -6.65 10.92
C GLN A 368 26.47 -6.20 10.68
N PHE A 369 26.11 -4.98 11.10
CA PHE A 369 24.79 -4.40 10.89
C PHE A 369 24.81 -3.33 9.81
N LEU A 370 23.97 -3.50 8.81
CA LEU A 370 23.78 -2.55 7.72
C LEU A 370 22.33 -2.05 7.72
N TYR A 371 22.17 -0.76 7.86
CA TYR A 371 20.90 -0.07 7.90
C TYR A 371 20.73 0.71 6.60
N LEU A 372 19.74 0.37 5.79
CA LEU A 372 19.52 0.98 4.48
C LEU A 372 18.22 1.80 4.52
N SER A 373 18.28 3.03 4.01
CA SER A 373 17.15 3.95 3.97
C SER A 373 17.14 4.79 2.71
N ALA A 374 15.94 5.17 2.26
CA ALA A 374 15.80 6.16 1.20
C ALA A 374 15.88 7.60 1.75
N THR A 375 15.17 7.85 2.85
CA THR A 375 15.09 9.17 3.49
C THR A 375 14.91 9.02 5.00
N ILE A 376 15.56 9.85 5.79
CA ILE A 376 15.42 9.90 7.26
C ILE A 376 15.46 11.36 7.70
N GLY A 377 14.59 11.76 8.63
CA GLY A 377 14.50 13.11 9.13
C GLY A 377 15.75 13.60 9.86
N SER A 378 16.43 12.72 10.61
CA SER A 378 17.62 13.06 11.39
C SER A 378 18.68 11.95 11.34
N PRO A 379 19.37 11.74 10.20
CA PRO A 379 20.25 10.60 9.98
C PRO A 379 21.43 10.54 10.97
N HIS A 380 22.01 11.67 11.35
CA HIS A 380 23.12 11.72 12.32
C HIS A 380 22.72 11.23 13.71
N ILE A 381 21.51 11.57 14.16
CA ILE A 381 20.98 11.14 15.46
C ILE A 381 20.75 9.63 15.43
N LEU A 382 20.15 9.13 14.35
CA LEU A 382 19.90 7.69 14.21
C LEU A 382 21.19 6.90 14.09
N ALA A 383 22.16 7.34 13.31
CA ALA A 383 23.48 6.70 13.21
C ALA A 383 24.15 6.55 14.57
N LYS A 384 24.12 7.62 15.39
CA LYS A 384 24.67 7.59 16.76
C LYS A 384 23.93 6.58 17.65
N LYS A 385 22.59 6.54 17.59
CA LYS A 385 21.78 5.57 18.37
C LYS A 385 22.04 4.12 17.95
N LEU A 386 22.21 3.89 16.65
CA LEU A 386 22.51 2.56 16.11
C LEU A 386 23.97 2.15 16.28
N HIS A 387 24.85 3.05 16.71
CA HIS A 387 26.31 2.87 16.73
C HIS A 387 26.89 2.52 15.35
N ALA A 388 26.36 3.15 14.29
CA ALA A 388 26.74 2.92 12.91
C ALA A 388 27.39 4.17 12.30
N SER A 389 28.33 3.98 11.37
CA SER A 389 28.88 5.09 10.59
C SER A 389 27.84 5.54 9.55
N LEU A 390 27.60 6.85 9.46
CA LEU A 390 26.65 7.41 8.50
C LEU A 390 27.28 7.53 7.11
N VAL A 391 26.61 7.04 6.10
CA VAL A 391 26.93 7.20 4.67
C VAL A 391 25.77 7.94 4.00
N PRO A 392 25.83 9.27 3.94
CA PRO A 392 24.78 10.06 3.29
C PRO A 392 25.10 10.21 1.80
N TYR A 393 24.09 9.99 0.95
CA TYR A 393 24.15 10.26 -0.49
C TYR A 393 22.82 10.87 -0.95
N ALA A 394 22.80 12.17 -1.16
CA ALA A 394 21.59 12.93 -1.48
C ALA A 394 21.28 12.95 -3.00
N GLU A 395 22.26 12.69 -3.84
CA GLU A 395 22.12 12.77 -5.28
C GLU A 395 21.34 11.57 -5.84
N ARG A 396 20.72 11.78 -6.99
CA ARG A 396 19.99 10.74 -7.69
C ARG A 396 20.77 10.27 -8.92
N PRO A 397 21.09 8.99 -9.02
CA PRO A 397 21.75 8.44 -10.21
C PRO A 397 20.80 8.34 -11.42
N VAL A 398 19.49 8.41 -11.19
CA VAL A 398 18.45 8.37 -12.22
C VAL A 398 17.51 9.54 -12.00
N ALA A 399 17.18 10.26 -13.07
CA ALA A 399 16.22 11.35 -13.05
C ALA A 399 14.86 10.84 -12.52
N LEU A 400 14.19 11.65 -11.70
CA LEU A 400 12.84 11.38 -11.24
C LEU A 400 11.90 12.40 -11.88
N GLU A 401 11.10 11.93 -12.80
CA GLU A 401 10.03 12.71 -13.39
C GLU A 401 8.72 12.45 -12.63
N ARG A 402 8.11 13.54 -12.19
CA ARG A 402 6.81 13.49 -11.50
C ARG A 402 5.76 14.10 -12.42
N HIS A 403 4.82 13.28 -12.86
CA HIS A 403 3.75 13.70 -13.74
C HIS A 403 2.42 13.74 -12.99
N LEU A 404 1.73 14.88 -13.04
CA LEU A 404 0.36 15.01 -12.58
C LEU A 404 -0.56 14.87 -13.78
N ILE A 405 -1.32 13.77 -13.84
CA ILE A 405 -2.16 13.41 -14.97
C ILE A 405 -3.62 13.73 -14.66
N PHE A 406 -4.16 14.75 -15.32
CA PHE A 406 -5.57 15.12 -15.28
C PHE A 406 -6.26 14.59 -16.54
N THR A 407 -6.86 13.41 -16.48
CA THR A 407 -7.56 12.82 -17.60
C THR A 407 -8.65 11.87 -17.12
N GLU A 408 -9.56 11.51 -18.01
CA GLU A 408 -10.57 10.50 -17.76
C GLU A 408 -9.92 9.14 -17.46
N LYS A 409 -10.63 8.31 -16.70
CA LYS A 409 -10.09 7.03 -16.22
C LYS A 409 -9.61 6.13 -17.37
N GLU A 410 -10.34 6.11 -18.47
CA GLU A 410 -10.02 5.30 -19.65
C GLU A 410 -8.79 5.77 -20.41
N ALA A 411 -8.48 7.07 -20.35
CA ALA A 411 -7.30 7.64 -20.99
C ALA A 411 -6.03 7.56 -20.14
N LYS A 412 -6.13 7.31 -18.83
CA LYS A 412 -4.97 7.25 -17.91
C LYS A 412 -3.97 6.15 -18.27
N VAL A 413 -4.46 4.95 -18.57
CA VAL A 413 -3.60 3.79 -18.85
C VAL A 413 -2.79 3.95 -20.13
N PRO A 414 -3.37 4.39 -21.28
CA PRO A 414 -2.60 4.68 -22.50
C PRO A 414 -1.56 5.78 -22.27
N TYR A 415 -1.91 6.85 -21.54
CA TYR A 415 -1.00 7.96 -21.27
C TYR A 415 0.20 7.53 -20.40
N ILE A 416 -0.05 6.75 -19.33
CA ILE A 416 1.01 6.20 -18.49
C ILE A 416 1.92 5.28 -19.30
N LYS A 417 1.35 4.42 -20.16
CA LYS A 417 2.15 3.55 -21.05
C LYS A 417 3.06 4.39 -21.95
N LYS A 418 2.54 5.45 -22.54
CA LYS A 418 3.33 6.35 -23.38
C LYS A 418 4.52 6.94 -22.62
N LEU A 419 4.29 7.48 -21.41
CA LEU A 419 5.36 8.05 -20.57
C LEU A 419 6.43 7.04 -20.12
N VAL A 420 6.08 5.77 -20.00
CA VAL A 420 7.03 4.72 -19.54
C VAL A 420 7.87 4.17 -20.69
N PHE A 421 7.36 4.22 -21.93
CA PHE A 421 8.01 3.59 -23.10
C PHE A 421 8.60 4.61 -24.09
N GLU A 422 8.36 5.89 -23.95
CA GLU A 422 9.08 6.98 -24.64
C GLU A 422 10.24 7.50 -23.76
#